data_a24b1997282bd212686fcabc03a3625a
#
_entry.id   a24b1997282bd212686fcabc03a3625a
#
_cell.length_a   1.000
_cell.length_b   1.000
_cell.length_c   1.000
_cell.angle_alpha   90.00
_cell.angle_beta   90.00
_cell.angle_gamma   90.00
#
_symmetry.space_group_name_H-M   'P 1'
#
loop_
_entity.id
_entity.type
_entity.pdbx_description
1 polymer ?
#
loop_
_entity_poly.entity_id
_entity_poly.type
_entity_poly.pdbx_seq_one_letter_code
_entity_poly.pdbx_strand_id
1 'polypeptide(L)'
;MKAEGGKLSYRRPVFAGNAFGTAEVTTPVQVVSVRQSEFAPAEPSGGASPVEDVALAAKDPAADRVEFVALGEAKSERPDLGEAKVIVSGGRALKEKFAEVLDPLAGLLGAAVGASRAACDAGYAPPELQVGQTGRVVAPKLYFAIGISGAIQHLAGMKGSKTIVAINKDPDAPIFQVADYGLVADLFVAVPELITELKKG
;
A
#
# COMPACT_ATOMS: atom_id res chain seq x y z
N MET A 1 -3.52 -19.09 2.29
CA MET A 1 -4.78 -19.81 2.19
C MET A 1 -4.45 -21.24 1.78
N LYS A 2 -5.02 -22.22 2.43
CA LYS A 2 -4.87 -23.66 2.10
C LYS A 2 -6.26 -24.28 1.94
N ALA A 3 -6.43 -25.17 0.98
CA ALA A 3 -7.63 -25.98 0.81
C ALA A 3 -7.25 -27.43 1.06
N GLU A 4 -7.88 -28.07 2.03
CA GLU A 4 -7.61 -29.47 2.40
C GLU A 4 -8.90 -30.13 2.87
N GLY A 5 -9.23 -31.31 2.31
CA GLY A 5 -10.45 -32.05 2.66
C GLY A 5 -11.76 -31.25 2.50
N GLY A 6 -11.85 -30.34 1.52
CA GLY A 6 -13.02 -29.49 1.30
C GLY A 6 -13.16 -28.31 2.28
N LYS A 7 -12.20 -28.11 3.17
CA LYS A 7 -12.16 -26.98 4.11
C LYS A 7 -11.12 -25.97 3.71
N LEU A 8 -11.41 -24.68 3.98
CA LEU A 8 -10.49 -23.57 3.75
C LEU A 8 -9.87 -23.13 5.08
N SER A 9 -8.55 -23.08 5.14
CA SER A 9 -7.80 -22.47 6.22
C SER A 9 -7.11 -21.21 5.76
N TYR A 10 -7.15 -20.18 6.60
CA TYR A 10 -6.67 -18.83 6.31
C TYR A 10 -5.50 -18.50 7.21
N ARG A 11 -4.34 -18.23 6.62
CA ARG A 11 -3.20 -17.69 7.36
C ARG A 11 -3.29 -16.16 7.33
N ARG A 12 -3.36 -15.55 8.49
CA ARG A 12 -3.47 -14.10 8.64
C ARG A 12 -2.34 -13.54 9.52
N PRO A 13 -1.76 -12.40 9.17
CA PRO A 13 -0.82 -11.73 10.06
C PRO A 13 -1.57 -11.18 11.27
N VAL A 14 -0.94 -11.30 12.45
CA VAL A 14 -1.37 -10.70 13.72
C VAL A 14 -0.20 -9.95 14.34
N PHE A 15 -0.47 -9.06 15.31
CA PHE A 15 0.56 -8.22 15.95
C PHE A 15 1.41 -7.45 14.92
N ALA A 16 0.75 -6.76 13.99
CA ALA A 16 1.39 -6.00 12.91
C ALA A 16 2.35 -6.84 12.03
N GLY A 17 2.04 -8.13 11.83
CA GLY A 17 2.84 -9.04 11.02
C GLY A 17 4.01 -9.71 11.74
N ASN A 18 4.15 -9.54 13.06
CA ASN A 18 5.17 -10.23 13.85
C ASN A 18 4.82 -11.69 14.12
N ALA A 19 3.56 -12.08 14.00
CA ALA A 19 3.11 -13.46 14.10
C ALA A 19 2.05 -13.77 13.04
N PHE A 20 1.83 -15.04 12.79
CA PHE A 20 0.79 -15.53 11.88
C PHE A 20 -0.14 -16.46 12.63
N GLY A 21 -1.43 -16.19 12.57
CA GLY A 21 -2.47 -17.08 13.02
C GLY A 21 -3.07 -17.87 11.85
N THR A 22 -3.46 -19.12 12.10
CA THR A 22 -4.27 -19.89 11.17
C THR A 22 -5.69 -19.96 11.71
N ALA A 23 -6.68 -19.65 10.89
CA ALA A 23 -8.09 -19.65 11.24
C ALA A 23 -8.91 -20.45 10.23
N GLU A 24 -9.94 -21.10 10.70
CA GLU A 24 -10.97 -21.74 9.88
C GLU A 24 -12.32 -21.08 10.17
N VAL A 25 -13.13 -20.90 9.14
CA VAL A 25 -14.50 -20.42 9.29
C VAL A 25 -15.42 -21.66 9.29
N THR A 26 -16.12 -21.86 10.38
CA THR A 26 -16.95 -23.06 10.59
C THR A 26 -18.44 -22.83 10.27
N THR A 27 -18.82 -21.60 9.95
CA THR A 27 -20.20 -21.27 9.59
C THR A 27 -20.56 -21.74 8.18
N PRO A 28 -21.83 -22.07 7.89
CA PRO A 28 -22.27 -22.50 6.56
C PRO A 28 -21.98 -21.48 5.47
N VAL A 29 -22.12 -20.19 5.79
CA VAL A 29 -21.80 -19.07 4.90
C VAL A 29 -20.48 -18.46 5.36
N GLN A 30 -19.51 -18.36 4.45
CA GLN A 30 -18.19 -17.78 4.71
C GLN A 30 -18.02 -16.49 3.92
N VAL A 31 -17.78 -15.40 4.62
CA VAL A 31 -17.45 -14.12 4.01
C VAL A 31 -15.96 -13.86 4.21
N VAL A 32 -15.22 -13.73 3.11
CA VAL A 32 -13.75 -13.62 3.12
C VAL A 32 -13.33 -12.41 2.30
N SER A 33 -12.51 -11.54 2.88
CA SER A 33 -11.81 -10.50 2.16
C SER A 33 -10.34 -10.91 1.93
N VAL A 34 -9.84 -10.62 0.74
CA VAL A 34 -8.48 -10.99 0.33
C VAL A 34 -7.68 -9.71 0.05
N ARG A 35 -6.45 -9.67 0.53
CA ARG A 35 -5.52 -8.60 0.14
C ARG A 35 -5.04 -8.85 -1.29
N GLN A 36 -5.43 -8.00 -2.22
CA GLN A 36 -5.06 -8.14 -3.63
C GLN A 36 -3.54 -8.15 -3.83
N SER A 37 -2.81 -7.33 -3.07
CA SER A 37 -1.35 -7.24 -3.14
C SER A 37 -0.58 -8.53 -2.77
N GLU A 38 -1.24 -9.47 -2.07
CA GLU A 38 -0.64 -10.75 -1.64
C GLU A 38 -0.82 -11.88 -2.66
N PHE A 39 -1.58 -11.65 -3.74
CA PHE A 39 -1.91 -12.67 -4.73
C PHE A 39 -1.66 -12.15 -6.14
N ALA A 40 -1.15 -13.01 -7.00
CA ALA A 40 -1.12 -12.72 -8.42
C ALA A 40 -2.56 -12.72 -8.97
N PRO A 41 -2.90 -11.82 -9.91
CA PRO A 41 -4.17 -11.87 -10.61
C PRO A 41 -4.36 -13.25 -11.26
N ALA A 42 -5.59 -13.76 -11.22
CA ALA A 42 -5.92 -14.97 -11.94
C ALA A 42 -5.87 -14.72 -13.46
N GLU A 43 -5.31 -15.64 -14.20
CA GLU A 43 -5.35 -15.58 -15.65
C GLU A 43 -6.80 -15.74 -16.15
N PRO A 44 -7.25 -14.91 -17.10
CA PRO A 44 -8.56 -15.07 -17.69
C PRO A 44 -8.69 -16.45 -18.33
N SER A 45 -9.66 -17.23 -17.91
CA SER A 45 -9.89 -18.57 -18.43
C SER A 45 -11.38 -18.86 -18.57
N GLY A 46 -11.76 -19.67 -19.54
CA GLY A 46 -13.13 -20.11 -19.79
C GLY A 46 -13.94 -19.19 -20.70
N GLY A 47 -15.24 -19.51 -20.86
CA GLY A 47 -16.19 -18.75 -21.66
C GLY A 47 -16.83 -17.59 -20.89
N ALA A 48 -17.77 -16.89 -21.51
CA ALA A 48 -18.57 -15.87 -20.88
C ALA A 48 -19.49 -16.49 -19.81
N SER A 49 -19.48 -15.94 -18.60
CA SER A 49 -20.46 -16.29 -17.58
C SER A 49 -21.84 -15.75 -17.95
N PRO A 50 -22.93 -16.47 -17.67
CA PRO A 50 -24.28 -15.92 -17.87
C PRO A 50 -24.46 -14.70 -16.98
N VAL A 51 -25.11 -13.68 -17.55
CA VAL A 51 -25.50 -12.47 -16.82
C VAL A 51 -27.03 -12.49 -16.69
N GLU A 52 -27.52 -12.37 -15.46
CA GLU A 52 -28.95 -12.31 -15.17
C GLU A 52 -29.30 -10.95 -14.58
N ASP A 53 -30.34 -10.33 -15.12
CA ASP A 53 -30.88 -9.09 -14.55
C ASP A 53 -31.74 -9.42 -13.32
N VAL A 54 -31.34 -8.89 -12.17
CA VAL A 54 -32.09 -9.04 -10.92
C VAL A 54 -32.93 -7.77 -10.67
N ALA A 55 -34.25 -7.92 -10.70
CA ALA A 55 -35.12 -6.83 -10.29
C ALA A 55 -34.94 -6.54 -8.79
N LEU A 56 -34.58 -5.30 -8.48
CA LEU A 56 -34.51 -4.86 -7.09
C LEU A 56 -35.91 -4.85 -6.48
N ALA A 57 -36.05 -5.38 -5.27
CA ALA A 57 -37.26 -5.20 -4.46
C ALA A 57 -37.55 -3.70 -4.25
N ALA A 58 -38.81 -3.39 -3.91
CA ALA A 58 -39.21 -2.01 -3.65
C ALA A 58 -38.21 -1.30 -2.72
N LYS A 59 -37.87 -0.07 -3.05
CA LYS A 59 -36.96 0.76 -2.25
C LYS A 59 -37.41 0.79 -0.79
N ASP A 60 -36.46 0.57 0.11
CA ASP A 60 -36.68 0.85 1.53
C ASP A 60 -36.99 2.35 1.69
N PRO A 61 -38.09 2.74 2.34
CA PRO A 61 -38.40 4.14 2.60
C PRO A 61 -37.30 4.90 3.35
N ALA A 62 -36.42 4.19 4.07
CA ALA A 62 -35.24 4.77 4.72
C ALA A 62 -34.14 5.15 3.73
N ALA A 63 -34.07 4.52 2.56
CA ALA A 63 -33.11 4.84 1.53
C ALA A 63 -33.37 6.20 0.86
N ASP A 64 -34.58 6.68 0.89
CA ASP A 64 -34.97 8.00 0.31
C ASP A 64 -34.47 9.18 1.18
N ARG A 65 -33.92 8.92 2.36
CA ARG A 65 -33.36 9.95 3.24
C ARG A 65 -31.90 10.33 2.88
N VAL A 66 -31.28 9.57 2.00
CA VAL A 66 -29.89 9.79 1.56
C VAL A 66 -29.87 9.83 0.05
N GLU A 67 -29.42 10.95 -0.50
CA GLU A 67 -29.23 11.15 -1.93
C GLU A 67 -27.74 11.10 -2.25
N PHE A 68 -27.37 10.30 -3.26
CA PHE A 68 -26.03 10.34 -3.82
C PHE A 68 -25.90 11.63 -4.66
N VAL A 69 -25.04 12.55 -4.20
CA VAL A 69 -24.82 13.83 -4.91
C VAL A 69 -23.69 13.70 -5.92
N ALA A 70 -22.54 13.28 -5.49
CA ALA A 70 -21.38 13.08 -6.35
C ALA A 70 -20.26 12.29 -5.63
N LEU A 71 -19.46 11.59 -6.39
CA LEU A 71 -18.18 11.06 -5.95
C LEU A 71 -17.08 12.03 -6.38
N GLY A 72 -16.44 12.69 -5.41
CA GLY A 72 -15.24 13.50 -5.68
C GLY A 72 -14.03 12.58 -5.82
N GLU A 73 -13.67 12.23 -7.05
CA GLU A 73 -12.44 11.53 -7.32
C GLU A 73 -11.31 12.53 -7.58
N ALA A 74 -10.29 12.52 -6.75
CA ALA A 74 -9.03 13.16 -7.09
C ALA A 74 -8.40 12.36 -8.25
N LYS A 75 -8.50 12.86 -9.49
CA LYS A 75 -7.82 12.25 -10.63
C LYS A 75 -6.31 12.37 -10.39
N SER A 76 -5.68 11.28 -10.01
CA SER A 76 -4.23 11.17 -9.97
C SER A 76 -3.76 10.54 -11.29
N GLU A 77 -2.77 11.14 -11.92
CA GLU A 77 -2.08 10.54 -13.08
C GLU A 77 -1.18 9.36 -12.65
N ARG A 78 -1.05 9.13 -11.35
CA ARG A 78 -0.23 8.07 -10.76
C ARG A 78 -1.07 6.84 -10.43
N PRO A 79 -0.43 5.65 -10.44
CA PRO A 79 -1.10 4.41 -10.02
C PRO A 79 -1.66 4.51 -8.60
N ASP A 80 -2.77 3.81 -8.34
CA ASP A 80 -3.28 3.64 -6.95
C ASP A 80 -2.24 2.89 -6.10
N LEU A 81 -2.10 3.28 -4.83
CA LEU A 81 -1.18 2.65 -3.89
C LEU A 81 -1.39 1.14 -3.75
N GLY A 82 -2.63 0.66 -3.84
CA GLY A 82 -2.95 -0.76 -3.69
C GLY A 82 -2.55 -1.61 -4.89
N GLU A 83 -2.36 -1.00 -6.07
CA GLU A 83 -2.09 -1.70 -7.34
C GLU A 83 -0.68 -1.41 -7.88
N ALA A 84 -0.01 -0.41 -7.33
CA ALA A 84 1.29 0.04 -7.82
C ALA A 84 2.37 -1.04 -7.68
N LYS A 85 3.13 -1.26 -8.75
CA LYS A 85 4.29 -2.15 -8.75
C LYS A 85 5.51 -1.53 -8.07
N VAL A 86 5.59 -0.21 -8.09
CA VAL A 86 6.65 0.58 -7.46
C VAL A 86 6.00 1.66 -6.59
N ILE A 87 6.49 1.84 -5.38
CA ILE A 87 6.03 2.88 -4.46
C ILE A 87 7.24 3.66 -3.96
N VAL A 88 7.14 4.99 -4.03
CA VAL A 88 8.09 5.92 -3.41
C VAL A 88 7.41 6.56 -2.21
N SER A 89 7.82 6.19 -1.00
CA SER A 89 7.16 6.62 0.23
C SER A 89 8.05 7.52 1.07
N GLY A 90 7.47 8.59 1.59
CA GLY A 90 8.15 9.61 2.36
C GLY A 90 7.80 9.65 3.84
N GLY A 91 8.82 9.93 4.64
CA GLY A 91 8.69 10.19 6.06
C GLY A 91 8.52 11.66 6.41
N ARG A 92 8.28 11.93 7.71
CA ARG A 92 8.18 13.29 8.25
C ARG A 92 9.46 14.12 8.04
N ALA A 93 10.60 13.48 7.82
CA ALA A 93 11.88 14.15 7.59
C ALA A 93 11.91 15.05 6.34
N LEU A 94 11.05 14.78 5.37
CA LEU A 94 10.91 15.58 4.15
C LEU A 94 10.26 16.94 4.39
N LYS A 95 9.45 17.09 5.43
CA LYS A 95 8.73 18.31 5.78
C LYS A 95 7.94 18.86 4.56
N GLU A 96 7.96 20.17 4.37
CA GLU A 96 7.29 20.90 3.29
C GLU A 96 7.80 20.53 1.90
N LYS A 97 8.99 19.92 1.83
CA LYS A 97 9.60 19.45 0.57
C LYS A 97 9.14 18.05 0.15
N PHE A 98 8.09 17.52 0.78
CA PHE A 98 7.61 16.16 0.56
C PHE A 98 7.37 15.87 -0.93
N ALA A 99 6.55 16.69 -1.59
CA ALA A 99 6.26 16.52 -3.01
C ALA A 99 7.47 16.89 -3.89
N GLU A 100 8.20 17.97 -3.58
CA GLU A 100 9.37 18.43 -4.33
C GLU A 100 10.42 17.30 -4.49
N VAL A 101 10.65 16.51 -3.43
CA VAL A 101 11.66 15.45 -3.42
C VAL A 101 11.13 14.15 -4.02
N LEU A 102 9.88 13.75 -3.70
CA LEU A 102 9.38 12.44 -4.10
C LEU A 102 8.80 12.42 -5.51
N ASP A 103 8.14 13.47 -5.95
CA ASP A 103 7.43 13.52 -7.22
C ASP A 103 8.34 13.27 -8.44
N PRO A 104 9.56 13.84 -8.52
CA PRO A 104 10.46 13.56 -9.62
C PRO A 104 10.90 12.09 -9.68
N LEU A 105 11.17 11.47 -8.53
CA LEU A 105 11.55 10.07 -8.46
C LEU A 105 10.37 9.17 -8.83
N ALA A 106 9.19 9.46 -8.27
CA ALA A 106 7.97 8.71 -8.56
C ALA A 106 7.58 8.81 -10.03
N GLY A 107 7.69 9.99 -10.64
CA GLY A 107 7.42 10.20 -12.07
C GLY A 107 8.37 9.42 -12.97
N LEU A 108 9.67 9.40 -12.63
CA LEU A 108 10.68 8.66 -13.40
C LEU A 108 10.42 7.14 -13.37
N LEU A 109 9.93 6.62 -12.25
CA LEU A 109 9.70 5.19 -12.04
C LEU A 109 8.26 4.74 -12.38
N GLY A 110 7.37 5.65 -12.76
CA GLY A 110 5.93 5.35 -12.91
C GLY A 110 5.34 4.84 -11.59
N ALA A 111 5.81 5.36 -10.46
CA ALA A 111 5.50 4.88 -9.13
C ALA A 111 4.32 5.62 -8.49
N ALA A 112 3.60 4.93 -7.59
CA ALA A 112 2.74 5.61 -6.65
C ALA A 112 3.55 6.31 -5.56
N VAL A 113 2.98 7.38 -4.98
CA VAL A 113 3.56 8.06 -3.82
C VAL A 113 2.85 7.59 -2.57
N GLY A 114 3.64 7.21 -1.56
CA GLY A 114 3.16 6.85 -0.23
C GLY A 114 3.69 7.81 0.83
N ALA A 115 3.07 7.78 2.01
CA ALA A 115 3.48 8.61 3.14
C ALA A 115 3.45 7.83 4.46
N SER A 116 4.31 8.19 5.38
CA SER A 116 4.18 7.72 6.76
C SER A 116 3.04 8.47 7.47
N ARG A 117 2.42 7.84 8.47
CA ARG A 117 1.42 8.51 9.31
C ARG A 117 1.94 9.84 9.86
N ALA A 118 3.19 9.87 10.32
CA ALA A 118 3.79 11.09 10.86
C ALA A 118 3.94 12.23 9.84
N ALA A 119 4.04 11.91 8.54
CA ALA A 119 4.03 12.91 7.48
C ALA A 119 2.62 13.44 7.23
N CYS A 120 1.61 12.54 7.23
CA CYS A 120 0.20 12.94 7.09
C CYS A 120 -0.28 13.76 8.30
N ASP A 121 -0.01 13.31 9.52
CA ASP A 121 -0.39 14.03 10.74
C ASP A 121 0.24 15.43 10.82
N ALA A 122 1.42 15.61 10.22
CA ALA A 122 2.10 16.90 10.13
C ALA A 122 1.63 17.77 8.94
N GLY A 123 0.69 17.29 8.12
CA GLY A 123 0.15 18.00 6.96
C GLY A 123 1.07 18.07 5.74
N TYR A 124 2.15 17.28 5.69
CA TYR A 124 3.08 17.23 4.55
C TYR A 124 2.58 16.33 3.41
N ALA A 125 1.66 15.43 3.71
CA ALA A 125 1.03 14.56 2.73
C ALA A 125 -0.45 14.36 3.08
N PRO A 126 -1.35 14.19 2.08
CA PRO A 126 -2.74 13.92 2.34
C PRO A 126 -2.93 12.50 2.93
N PRO A 127 -3.98 12.28 3.76
CA PRO A 127 -4.22 11.00 4.44
C PRO A 127 -4.38 9.80 3.50
N GLU A 128 -4.83 10.01 2.28
CA GLU A 128 -5.03 8.98 1.26
C GLU A 128 -3.72 8.29 0.85
N LEU A 129 -2.59 8.98 1.02
CA LEU A 129 -1.25 8.46 0.74
C LEU A 129 -0.66 7.66 1.92
N GLN A 130 -1.37 7.59 3.05
CA GLN A 130 -0.83 6.94 4.23
C GLN A 130 -0.66 5.43 4.01
N VAL A 131 0.58 4.96 4.19
CA VAL A 131 0.95 3.54 4.24
C VAL A 131 1.19 3.12 5.69
N GLY A 132 0.56 2.04 6.12
CA GLY A 132 0.69 1.54 7.48
C GLY A 132 -0.52 0.76 7.96
N GLN A 133 -0.51 0.37 9.22
CA GLN A 133 -1.57 -0.40 9.86
C GLN A 133 -2.95 0.28 9.79
N THR A 134 -2.99 1.60 9.90
CA THR A 134 -4.21 2.42 9.86
C THR A 134 -4.41 3.12 8.52
N GLY A 135 -3.50 2.95 7.57
CA GLY A 135 -3.58 3.42 6.20
C GLY A 135 -3.73 2.28 5.21
N ARG A 136 -3.16 2.46 4.02
CA ARG A 136 -3.10 1.42 3.00
C ARG A 136 -2.04 0.38 3.36
N VAL A 137 -2.36 -0.90 3.13
CA VAL A 137 -1.40 -1.99 3.17
C VAL A 137 -1.02 -2.33 1.74
N VAL A 138 0.28 -2.29 1.46
CA VAL A 138 0.85 -2.43 0.12
C VAL A 138 1.88 -3.54 0.07
N ALA A 139 2.07 -4.16 -1.10
CA ALA A 139 3.10 -5.16 -1.33
C ALA A 139 3.65 -5.03 -2.77
N PRO A 140 4.27 -3.88 -3.12
CA PRO A 140 4.83 -3.65 -4.44
C PRO A 140 6.04 -4.55 -4.71
N LYS A 141 6.49 -4.57 -5.96
CA LYS A 141 7.78 -5.18 -6.31
C LYS A 141 8.96 -4.39 -5.75
N LEU A 142 8.81 -3.07 -5.64
CA LEU A 142 9.86 -2.17 -5.14
C LEU A 142 9.24 -1.08 -4.28
N TYR A 143 9.73 -0.92 -3.07
CA TYR A 143 9.32 0.09 -2.11
C TYR A 143 10.51 0.94 -1.69
N PHE A 144 10.47 2.23 -2.00
CA PHE A 144 11.42 3.20 -1.49
C PHE A 144 10.91 3.81 -0.19
N ALA A 145 11.68 3.70 0.88
CA ALA A 145 11.42 4.30 2.20
C ALA A 145 12.36 5.50 2.40
N ILE A 146 11.91 6.70 2.04
CA ILE A 146 12.69 7.93 2.06
C ILE A 146 12.45 8.71 3.36
N GLY A 147 13.44 8.75 4.26
CA GLY A 147 13.31 9.44 5.54
C GLY A 147 12.25 8.86 6.48
N ILE A 148 11.96 7.57 6.35
CA ILE A 148 11.03 6.80 7.18
C ILE A 148 11.81 6.11 8.28
N SER A 149 11.35 6.21 9.53
CA SER A 149 12.03 5.61 10.69
C SER A 149 11.86 4.09 10.77
N GLY A 150 10.78 3.54 10.25
CA GLY A 150 10.49 2.11 10.38
C GLY A 150 9.71 1.75 11.64
N ALA A 151 8.84 2.64 12.13
CA ALA A 151 7.91 2.30 13.19
C ALA A 151 7.07 1.07 12.81
N ILE A 152 6.78 0.22 13.80
CA ILE A 152 6.09 -1.07 13.59
C ILE A 152 4.76 -0.93 12.85
N GLN A 153 4.05 0.19 13.07
CA GLN A 153 2.78 0.48 12.40
C GLN A 153 2.97 0.76 10.91
N HIS A 154 4.08 1.39 10.53
CA HIS A 154 4.42 1.59 9.12
C HIS A 154 4.84 0.29 8.46
N LEU A 155 5.71 -0.48 9.13
CA LEU A 155 6.17 -1.78 8.66
C LEU A 155 5.00 -2.74 8.40
N ALA A 156 3.97 -2.72 9.24
CA ALA A 156 2.74 -3.52 9.04
C ALA A 156 2.06 -3.24 7.69
N GLY A 157 2.25 -2.05 7.14
CA GLY A 157 1.67 -1.64 5.86
C GLY A 157 2.52 -1.91 4.63
N MET A 158 3.84 -2.22 4.78
CA MET A 158 4.73 -2.33 3.61
C MET A 158 5.69 -3.53 3.64
N LYS A 159 5.76 -4.26 4.75
CA LYS A 159 6.68 -5.40 4.93
C LYS A 159 6.47 -6.53 3.90
N GLY A 160 5.30 -6.60 3.24
CA GLY A 160 5.03 -7.52 2.14
C GLY A 160 5.69 -7.15 0.81
N SER A 161 6.37 -6.00 0.72
CA SER A 161 7.11 -5.58 -0.49
C SER A 161 8.22 -6.58 -0.85
N LYS A 162 8.45 -6.81 -2.15
CA LYS A 162 9.46 -7.78 -2.59
C LYS A 162 10.89 -7.27 -2.41
N THR A 163 11.09 -5.97 -2.64
CA THR A 163 12.36 -5.29 -2.43
C THR A 163 12.10 -3.97 -1.73
N ILE A 164 12.82 -3.71 -0.68
CA ILE A 164 12.74 -2.50 0.13
C ILE A 164 14.08 -1.77 0.06
N VAL A 165 14.05 -0.52 -0.40
CA VAL A 165 15.20 0.38 -0.43
C VAL A 165 14.96 1.49 0.59
N ALA A 166 15.84 1.66 1.55
CA ALA A 166 15.72 2.67 2.59
C ALA A 166 16.82 3.74 2.48
N ILE A 167 16.42 5.01 2.58
CA ILE A 167 17.35 6.14 2.72
C ILE A 167 17.00 6.87 4.02
N ASN A 168 17.92 6.88 4.95
CA ASN A 168 17.77 7.59 6.22
C ASN A 168 19.14 8.07 6.71
N LYS A 169 19.16 9.24 7.36
CA LYS A 169 20.41 9.78 7.95
C LYS A 169 20.80 9.09 9.27
N ASP A 170 19.84 8.46 9.95
CA ASP A 170 20.03 7.75 11.19
C ASP A 170 20.40 6.29 10.88
N PRO A 171 21.64 5.85 11.15
CA PRO A 171 22.08 4.47 10.88
C PRO A 171 21.33 3.44 11.73
N ASP A 172 20.79 3.83 12.89
CA ASP A 172 20.06 2.97 13.82
C ASP A 172 18.56 2.93 13.55
N ALA A 173 18.09 3.59 12.49
CA ALA A 173 16.66 3.62 12.15
C ALA A 173 16.14 2.19 11.92
N PRO A 174 15.03 1.77 12.59
CA PRO A 174 14.48 0.42 12.47
C PRO A 174 14.13 0.00 11.04
N ILE A 175 13.95 0.94 10.11
CA ILE A 175 13.68 0.65 8.71
C ILE A 175 14.78 -0.20 8.07
N PHE A 176 16.03 -0.02 8.49
CA PHE A 176 17.17 -0.78 7.96
C PHE A 176 17.14 -2.27 8.34
N GLN A 177 16.39 -2.65 9.39
CA GLN A 177 16.21 -4.06 9.77
C GLN A 177 15.36 -4.86 8.77
N VAL A 178 14.56 -4.17 7.94
CA VAL A 178 13.68 -4.78 6.95
C VAL A 178 14.04 -4.39 5.51
N ALA A 179 14.99 -3.48 5.33
CA ALA A 179 15.45 -3.05 4.03
C ALA A 179 16.40 -4.07 3.41
N ASP A 180 16.21 -4.38 2.12
CA ASP A 180 17.14 -5.17 1.33
C ASP A 180 18.38 -4.33 0.95
N TYR A 181 18.15 -3.03 0.72
CA TYR A 181 19.20 -2.05 0.44
C TYR A 181 19.00 -0.83 1.34
N GLY A 182 20.04 -0.46 2.05
CA GLY A 182 20.05 0.70 2.94
C GLY A 182 21.15 1.70 2.57
N LEU A 183 20.78 2.98 2.49
CA LEU A 183 21.74 4.07 2.32
C LEU A 183 21.62 5.03 3.52
N VAL A 184 22.70 5.10 4.31
CA VAL A 184 22.82 6.07 5.40
C VAL A 184 23.33 7.37 4.83
N ALA A 185 22.40 8.29 4.52
CA ALA A 185 22.71 9.57 3.88
C ALA A 185 21.62 10.63 4.14
N ASP A 186 21.96 11.87 3.84
CA ASP A 186 20.97 12.94 3.73
C ASP A 186 20.11 12.71 2.48
N LEU A 187 18.80 12.54 2.68
CA LEU A 187 17.85 12.30 1.61
C LEU A 187 17.79 13.44 0.59
N PHE A 188 18.06 14.68 1.02
CA PHE A 188 18.05 15.86 0.13
C PHE A 188 19.24 15.88 -0.83
N VAL A 189 20.27 15.10 -0.57
CA VAL A 189 21.42 14.88 -1.46
C VAL A 189 21.23 13.57 -2.23
N ALA A 190 20.95 12.49 -1.52
CA ALA A 190 20.90 11.15 -2.10
C ALA A 190 19.79 10.96 -3.13
N VAL A 191 18.59 11.53 -2.92
CA VAL A 191 17.47 11.35 -3.86
C VAL A 191 17.71 12.06 -5.20
N PRO A 192 18.18 13.33 -5.27
CA PRO A 192 18.56 13.96 -6.52
C PRO A 192 19.69 13.23 -7.27
N GLU A 193 20.70 12.72 -6.56
CA GLU A 193 21.76 11.92 -7.16
C GLU A 193 21.21 10.61 -7.73
N LEU A 194 20.37 9.90 -6.98
CA LEU A 194 19.68 8.69 -7.47
C LEU A 194 18.88 8.95 -8.75
N ILE A 195 18.12 10.05 -8.81
CA ILE A 195 17.37 10.44 -10.00
C ILE A 195 18.33 10.69 -11.19
N THR A 196 19.47 11.31 -10.91
CA THR A 196 20.47 11.61 -11.95
C THR A 196 21.07 10.31 -12.51
N GLU A 197 21.40 9.36 -11.64
CA GLU A 197 21.94 8.06 -12.07
C GLU A 197 20.91 7.23 -12.83
N LEU A 198 19.66 7.19 -12.36
CA LEU A 198 18.57 6.47 -13.03
C LEU A 198 18.24 7.02 -14.44
N LYS A 199 18.54 8.28 -14.71
CA LYS A 199 18.36 8.88 -16.05
C LYS A 199 19.47 8.53 -17.04
N LYS A 200 20.60 7.97 -16.58
CA LYS A 200 21.71 7.59 -17.45
C LYS A 200 21.58 6.19 -18.04
N GLY A 201 20.76 5.33 -17.46
CA GLY A 201 20.49 3.95 -17.89
C GLY A 201 19.15 3.81 -18.53
#